data_a87a5b44fef7ec7f706b5c5bff94041c
#
_entry.id   a87a5b44fef7ec7f706b5c5bff94041c
#
_cell.length_a   1.000
_cell.length_b   1.000
_cell.length_c   1.000
_cell.angle_alpha   90.00
_cell.angle_beta   90.00
_cell.angle_gamma   90.00
#
_symmetry.space_group_name_H-M   'P 1'
#
loop_
_entity.id
_entity.type
_entity.pdbx_description
1 polymer ?
#
loop_
_entity_poly.entity_id
_entity_poly.type
_entity_poly.pdbx_seq_one_letter_code
_entity_poly.pdbx_strand_id
1 'polypeptide(L)'
;WYHPLPFFNLQLLSKRNLSFSLITLGGVLLIMVSLVNITSGYLAAIQGYRQEQTSDLMLWVALPQLITLPIVAIICNTPRVDCRWVLAISLLLMATACVLAAQLTPEWNGDTFRVIALLQAVAQPMAIIPLLMQATGGLLPTDGPFAAAWFNAVKGFAATAAGGAIALLSRQRGDYHAGTIADGFGSAYSRASGSAEQLAQLAARQGHVLASADLYLLVAGLALLLTALILVMPTRIYPPRSVAA
;
A
#
# COMPACT_ATOMS: atom_id res chain seq x y z
N TRP A 1 24.77 23.13 -0.95
CA TRP A 1 26.19 22.75 -1.12
C TRP A 1 27.14 23.70 -0.39
N TYR A 2 26.74 24.93 -0.12
CA TYR A 2 27.56 25.96 0.57
C TYR A 2 27.22 26.12 2.06
N HIS A 3 26.18 25.47 2.56
CA HIS A 3 25.80 25.55 3.96
C HIS A 3 26.52 24.49 4.80
N PRO A 4 27.17 24.87 5.93
CA PRO A 4 27.89 23.90 6.77
C PRO A 4 26.99 22.83 7.41
N LEU A 5 25.66 23.08 7.45
CA LEU A 5 24.64 22.13 7.92
C LEU A 5 23.50 22.08 6.90
N PRO A 6 23.61 21.31 5.80
CA PRO A 6 22.53 21.17 4.84
C PRO A 6 21.36 20.41 5.47
N PHE A 7 20.13 20.87 5.23
CA PHE A 7 18.91 20.19 5.72
C PHE A 7 18.78 18.77 5.12
N PHE A 8 19.22 18.58 3.87
CA PHE A 8 19.33 17.29 3.20
C PHE A 8 20.79 17.01 2.84
N ASN A 9 21.34 15.94 3.39
CA ASN A 9 22.66 15.47 2.99
C ASN A 9 22.51 14.47 1.81
N LEU A 10 22.76 14.95 0.59
CA LEU A 10 22.69 14.14 -0.64
C LEU A 10 23.76 13.02 -0.67
N GLN A 11 24.88 13.18 0.03
CA GLN A 11 25.92 12.16 0.08
C GLN A 11 25.45 10.87 0.76
N LEU A 12 24.42 10.97 1.65
CA LEU A 12 23.79 9.80 2.26
C LEU A 12 23.10 8.91 1.23
N LEU A 13 22.57 9.46 0.16
CA LEU A 13 21.95 8.69 -0.93
C LEU A 13 22.97 7.83 -1.70
N SER A 14 24.26 8.12 -1.62
CA SER A 14 25.28 7.25 -2.20
C SER A 14 25.48 5.97 -1.39
N LYS A 15 25.03 5.93 -0.12
CA LYS A 15 25.01 4.70 0.67
C LYS A 15 23.93 3.75 0.14
N ARG A 16 24.34 2.69 -0.54
CA ARG A 16 23.48 1.73 -1.22
C ARG A 16 22.32 1.19 -0.36
N ASN A 17 22.61 0.90 0.92
CA ASN A 17 21.59 0.37 1.83
C ASN A 17 20.49 1.38 2.13
N LEU A 18 20.84 2.66 2.33
CA LEU A 18 19.87 3.70 2.60
C LEU A 18 19.00 3.98 1.37
N SER A 19 19.61 4.16 0.20
CA SER A 19 18.86 4.43 -1.04
C SER A 19 17.91 3.29 -1.39
N PHE A 20 18.37 2.04 -1.24
CA PHE A 20 17.53 0.88 -1.46
C PHE A 20 16.35 0.83 -0.47
N SER A 21 16.61 1.10 0.82
CA SER A 21 15.56 1.18 1.84
C SER A 21 14.55 2.28 1.55
N LEU A 22 14.99 3.44 1.08
CA LEU A 22 14.10 4.56 0.74
C LEU A 22 13.22 4.24 -0.46
N ILE A 23 13.78 3.62 -1.51
CA ILE A 23 13.00 3.18 -2.69
C ILE A 23 11.96 2.14 -2.30
N THR A 24 12.37 1.14 -1.52
CA THR A 24 11.46 0.08 -1.06
C THR A 24 10.40 0.65 -0.11
N LEU A 25 10.77 1.56 0.78
CA LEU A 25 9.83 2.27 1.65
C LEU A 25 8.79 3.05 0.83
N GLY A 26 9.24 3.78 -0.18
CA GLY A 26 8.34 4.50 -1.10
C GLY A 26 7.32 3.56 -1.75
N GLY A 27 7.77 2.42 -2.26
CA GLY A 27 6.91 1.40 -2.84
C GLY A 27 5.92 0.77 -1.85
N VAL A 28 6.40 0.44 -0.64
CA VAL A 28 5.54 -0.10 0.43
C VAL A 28 4.47 0.91 0.84
N LEU A 29 4.83 2.17 1.00
CA LEU A 29 3.89 3.24 1.35
C LEU A 29 2.89 3.50 0.23
N LEU A 30 3.33 3.45 -1.04
CA LEU A 30 2.42 3.49 -2.19
C LEU A 30 1.35 2.39 -2.09
N ILE A 31 1.74 1.15 -1.79
CA ILE A 31 0.83 0.02 -1.63
C ILE A 31 -0.15 0.29 -0.47
N MET A 32 0.36 0.65 0.71
CA MET A 32 -0.45 0.87 1.91
C MET A 32 -1.50 1.97 1.72
N VAL A 33 -1.08 3.12 1.18
CA VAL A 33 -1.98 4.26 0.96
C VAL A 33 -2.96 3.96 -0.17
N SER A 34 -2.54 3.24 -1.22
CA SER A 34 -3.43 2.82 -2.29
C SER A 34 -4.53 1.90 -1.79
N LEU A 35 -4.20 0.90 -0.96
CA LEU A 35 -5.19 0.00 -0.36
C LEU A 35 -6.27 0.77 0.41
N VAL A 36 -5.87 1.74 1.23
CA VAL A 36 -6.81 2.59 1.98
C VAL A 36 -7.69 3.40 1.04
N ASN A 37 -7.10 4.06 0.03
CA ASN A 37 -7.82 4.93 -0.89
C ASN A 37 -8.80 4.17 -1.80
N ILE A 38 -8.41 2.98 -2.29
CA ILE A 38 -9.30 2.15 -3.12
C ILE A 38 -10.49 1.67 -2.29
N THR A 39 -10.23 1.15 -1.08
CA THR A 39 -11.30 0.64 -0.19
C THR A 39 -12.27 1.75 0.19
N SER A 40 -11.76 2.91 0.65
CA SER A 40 -12.62 4.03 1.05
C SER A 40 -13.39 4.62 -0.13
N GLY A 41 -12.76 4.73 -1.30
CA GLY A 41 -13.39 5.19 -2.53
C GLY A 41 -14.52 4.26 -2.99
N TYR A 42 -14.28 2.94 -2.96
CA TYR A 42 -15.29 1.94 -3.28
C TYR A 42 -16.47 2.01 -2.30
N LEU A 43 -16.24 2.00 -0.99
CA LEU A 43 -17.30 2.05 0.01
C LEU A 43 -18.12 3.35 -0.08
N ALA A 44 -17.47 4.47 -0.35
CA ALA A 44 -18.17 5.74 -0.56
C ALA A 44 -19.02 5.74 -1.84
N ALA A 45 -18.48 5.26 -2.96
CA ALA A 45 -19.16 5.31 -4.26
C ALA A 45 -20.28 4.27 -4.41
N ILE A 46 -20.07 3.05 -3.88
CA ILE A 46 -21.01 1.92 -4.09
C ILE A 46 -21.98 1.76 -2.92
N GLN A 47 -21.50 1.91 -1.69
CA GLN A 47 -22.28 1.71 -0.47
C GLN A 47 -22.75 3.01 0.18
N GLY A 48 -22.30 4.18 -0.33
CA GLY A 48 -22.67 5.48 0.22
C GLY A 48 -22.09 5.74 1.62
N TYR A 49 -20.99 5.07 1.98
CA TYR A 49 -20.35 5.24 3.30
C TYR A 49 -19.81 6.67 3.45
N ARG A 50 -20.07 7.23 4.62
CA ARG A 50 -19.42 8.48 5.05
C ARG A 50 -18.02 8.19 5.58
N GLN A 51 -17.19 9.23 5.63
CA GLN A 51 -15.82 9.14 6.14
C GLN A 51 -15.74 8.50 7.54
N GLU A 52 -16.70 8.80 8.41
CA GLU A 52 -16.79 8.26 9.76
C GLU A 52 -16.97 6.73 9.79
N GLN A 53 -17.80 6.20 8.88
CA GLN A 53 -18.04 4.76 8.76
C GLN A 53 -16.84 4.01 8.20
N THR A 54 -16.06 4.66 7.34
CA THR A 54 -14.82 4.10 6.81
C THR A 54 -13.72 4.07 7.89
N SER A 55 -13.79 4.99 8.87
CA SER A 55 -12.83 5.04 10.00
C SER A 55 -12.89 3.80 10.88
N ASP A 56 -14.06 3.15 11.02
CA ASP A 56 -14.19 1.88 11.74
C ASP A 56 -13.30 0.79 11.12
N LEU A 57 -13.24 0.71 9.79
CA LEU A 57 -12.37 -0.23 9.11
C LEU A 57 -10.88 0.03 9.40
N MET A 58 -10.49 1.29 9.57
CA MET A 58 -9.12 1.66 9.93
C MET A 58 -8.75 1.17 11.35
N LEU A 59 -9.71 1.10 12.27
CA LEU A 59 -9.50 0.52 13.60
C LEU A 59 -9.18 -0.98 13.53
N TRP A 60 -9.81 -1.71 12.59
CA TRP A 60 -9.49 -3.13 12.36
C TRP A 60 -8.08 -3.36 11.82
N VAL A 61 -7.47 -2.36 11.20
CA VAL A 61 -6.04 -2.39 10.86
C VAL A 61 -5.19 -1.97 12.05
N ALA A 62 -5.55 -0.89 12.76
CA ALA A 62 -4.72 -0.27 13.78
C ALA A 62 -4.66 -1.05 15.10
N LEU A 63 -5.81 -1.56 15.61
CA LEU A 63 -5.84 -2.24 16.89
C LEU A 63 -4.98 -3.51 16.94
N PRO A 64 -5.02 -4.42 15.96
CA PRO A 64 -4.16 -5.60 16.00
C PRO A 64 -2.67 -5.24 15.88
N GLN A 65 -2.32 -4.07 15.34
CA GLN A 65 -0.93 -3.62 15.27
C GLN A 65 -0.29 -3.40 16.64
N LEU A 66 -1.08 -3.09 17.67
CA LEU A 66 -0.57 -3.00 19.03
C LEU A 66 0.07 -4.32 19.53
N ILE A 67 -0.40 -5.46 19.00
CA ILE A 67 0.13 -6.79 19.30
C ILE A 67 1.17 -7.22 18.26
N THR A 68 0.90 -7.01 16.97
CA THR A 68 1.77 -7.48 15.90
C THR A 68 3.08 -6.70 15.83
N LEU A 69 3.10 -5.41 16.15
CA LEU A 69 4.30 -4.57 16.18
C LEU A 69 5.37 -5.11 17.12
N PRO A 70 5.10 -5.35 18.44
CA PRO A 70 6.10 -5.91 19.35
C PRO A 70 6.52 -7.33 18.95
N ILE A 71 5.59 -8.16 18.45
CA ILE A 71 5.93 -9.52 17.99
C ILE A 71 6.92 -9.46 16.82
N VAL A 72 6.66 -8.65 15.81
CA VAL A 72 7.56 -8.50 14.66
C VAL A 72 8.90 -7.88 15.07
N ALA A 73 8.90 -6.93 16.02
CA ALA A 73 10.12 -6.35 16.56
C ALA A 73 10.99 -7.43 17.25
N ILE A 74 10.39 -8.33 18.03
CA ILE A 74 11.11 -9.45 18.66
C ILE A 74 11.67 -10.39 17.60
N ILE A 75 10.87 -10.75 16.58
CA ILE A 75 11.30 -11.63 15.48
C ILE A 75 12.50 -11.00 14.74
N CYS A 76 12.40 -9.74 14.36
CA CYS A 76 13.47 -9.03 13.65
C CYS A 76 14.71 -8.80 14.51
N ASN A 77 14.58 -8.75 15.84
CA ASN A 77 15.71 -8.62 16.75
C ASN A 77 16.41 -9.97 17.06
N THR A 78 15.86 -11.08 16.59
CA THR A 78 16.47 -12.40 16.77
C THR A 78 17.69 -12.54 15.84
N PRO A 79 18.91 -12.87 16.36
CA PRO A 79 20.14 -12.84 15.57
C PRO A 79 20.20 -13.81 14.39
N ARG A 80 19.33 -14.80 14.36
CA ARG A 80 19.26 -15.83 13.31
C ARG A 80 18.29 -15.48 12.17
N VAL A 81 17.44 -14.47 12.36
CA VAL A 81 16.41 -14.09 11.38
C VAL A 81 16.96 -13.03 10.45
N ASP A 82 16.96 -13.31 9.15
CA ASP A 82 17.22 -12.30 8.12
C ASP A 82 15.94 -11.53 7.85
N CYS A 83 15.95 -10.25 8.18
CA CYS A 83 14.78 -9.36 8.05
C CYS A 83 14.27 -9.22 6.60
N ARG A 84 15.06 -9.59 5.59
CA ARG A 84 14.61 -9.62 4.19
C ARG A 84 13.46 -10.59 3.97
N TRP A 85 13.50 -11.75 4.62
CA TRP A 85 12.41 -12.72 4.53
C TRP A 85 11.14 -12.22 5.20
N VAL A 86 11.27 -11.52 6.34
CA VAL A 86 10.13 -10.89 7.01
C VAL A 86 9.48 -9.86 6.11
N LEU A 87 10.29 -9.03 5.44
CA LEU A 87 9.82 -8.04 4.48
C LEU A 87 9.19 -8.69 3.23
N ALA A 88 9.79 -9.75 2.69
CA ALA A 88 9.23 -10.47 1.55
C ALA A 88 7.87 -11.12 1.89
N ILE A 89 7.75 -11.76 3.05
CA ILE A 89 6.48 -12.33 3.53
C ILE A 89 5.43 -11.22 3.69
N SER A 90 5.81 -10.06 4.23
CA SER A 90 4.92 -8.90 4.34
C SER A 90 4.33 -8.49 2.98
N LEU A 91 5.18 -8.36 1.97
CA LEU A 91 4.73 -7.96 0.62
C LEU A 91 3.86 -9.04 -0.02
N LEU A 92 4.15 -10.32 0.21
CA LEU A 92 3.29 -11.41 -0.23
C LEU A 92 1.93 -11.37 0.48
N LEU A 93 1.88 -11.07 1.78
CA LEU A 93 0.62 -10.88 2.50
C LEU A 93 -0.16 -9.67 1.97
N MET A 94 0.52 -8.57 1.64
CA MET A 94 -0.13 -7.42 0.99
C MET A 94 -0.65 -7.77 -0.40
N ALA A 95 0.11 -8.52 -1.20
CA ALA A 95 -0.32 -8.99 -2.51
C ALA A 95 -1.55 -9.90 -2.40
N THR A 96 -1.56 -10.84 -1.44
CA THR A 96 -2.73 -11.72 -1.22
C THR A 96 -3.95 -10.91 -0.76
N ALA A 97 -3.78 -9.92 0.12
CA ALA A 97 -4.85 -9.01 0.53
C ALA A 97 -5.44 -8.27 -0.68
N CYS A 98 -4.59 -7.79 -1.60
CA CYS A 98 -5.02 -7.13 -2.83
C CYS A 98 -5.76 -8.09 -3.77
N VAL A 99 -5.26 -9.32 -3.97
CA VAL A 99 -5.91 -10.31 -4.84
C VAL A 99 -7.27 -10.73 -4.28
N LEU A 100 -7.38 -10.89 -2.96
CA LEU A 100 -8.68 -11.14 -2.32
C LEU A 100 -9.62 -9.95 -2.50
N ALA A 101 -9.12 -8.73 -2.30
CA ALA A 101 -9.90 -7.50 -2.50
C ALA A 101 -10.33 -7.29 -3.97
N ALA A 102 -9.55 -7.78 -4.93
CA ALA A 102 -9.90 -7.70 -6.35
C ALA A 102 -11.13 -8.55 -6.74
N GLN A 103 -11.56 -9.50 -5.88
CA GLN A 103 -12.77 -10.29 -6.08
C GLN A 103 -14.04 -9.57 -5.61
N LEU A 104 -13.96 -8.27 -5.36
CA LEU A 104 -15.06 -7.47 -4.85
C LEU A 104 -16.28 -7.49 -5.79
N THR A 105 -17.46 -7.50 -5.20
CA THR A 105 -18.76 -7.43 -5.87
C THR A 105 -19.52 -6.19 -5.37
N PRO A 106 -20.56 -5.73 -6.07
CA PRO A 106 -21.36 -4.57 -5.62
C PRO A 106 -22.02 -4.72 -4.24
N GLU A 107 -22.03 -5.94 -3.69
CA GLU A 107 -22.63 -6.26 -2.40
C GLU A 107 -21.64 -6.19 -1.23
N TRP A 108 -20.34 -6.01 -1.52
CA TRP A 108 -19.31 -5.94 -0.48
C TRP A 108 -19.50 -4.69 0.40
N ASN A 109 -19.59 -4.94 1.68
CA ASN A 109 -19.71 -3.91 2.72
C ASN A 109 -18.44 -3.83 3.58
N GLY A 110 -18.40 -2.95 4.58
CA GLY A 110 -17.27 -2.81 5.49
C GLY A 110 -16.89 -4.11 6.21
N ASP A 111 -17.86 -4.96 6.54
CA ASP A 111 -17.61 -6.23 7.24
C ASP A 111 -16.81 -7.21 6.37
N THR A 112 -17.08 -7.26 5.07
CA THR A 112 -16.35 -8.11 4.12
C THR A 112 -14.88 -7.69 4.02
N PHE A 113 -14.58 -6.39 4.15
CA PHE A 113 -13.21 -5.89 4.14
C PHE A 113 -12.43 -6.14 5.43
N ARG A 114 -13.06 -6.60 6.53
CA ARG A 114 -12.35 -6.87 7.81
C ARG A 114 -11.25 -7.89 7.67
N VAL A 115 -11.45 -8.96 6.87
CA VAL A 115 -10.41 -9.97 6.64
C VAL A 115 -9.20 -9.35 5.96
N ILE A 116 -9.43 -8.49 4.97
CA ILE A 116 -8.37 -7.76 4.26
C ILE A 116 -7.67 -6.79 5.20
N ALA A 117 -8.42 -6.10 6.07
CA ALA A 117 -7.87 -5.22 7.10
C ALA A 117 -6.97 -5.97 8.09
N LEU A 118 -7.37 -7.17 8.54
CA LEU A 118 -6.56 -8.00 9.43
C LEU A 118 -5.26 -8.49 8.75
N LEU A 119 -5.31 -8.87 7.47
CA LEU A 119 -4.08 -9.20 6.71
C LEU A 119 -3.14 -8.00 6.64
N GLN A 120 -3.66 -6.80 6.41
CA GLN A 120 -2.88 -5.57 6.42
C GLN A 120 -2.29 -5.27 7.80
N ALA A 121 -3.06 -5.50 8.88
CA ALA A 121 -2.62 -5.27 10.26
C ALA A 121 -1.37 -6.10 10.63
N VAL A 122 -1.23 -7.30 10.07
CA VAL A 122 -0.04 -8.14 10.21
C VAL A 122 1.06 -7.71 9.25
N ALA A 123 0.72 -7.45 7.99
CA ALA A 123 1.69 -7.17 6.94
C ALA A 123 2.41 -5.82 7.15
N GLN A 124 1.72 -4.78 7.58
CA GLN A 124 2.30 -3.43 7.71
C GLN A 124 3.49 -3.37 8.68
N PRO A 125 3.44 -3.89 9.93
CA PRO A 125 4.61 -3.93 10.80
C PRO A 125 5.75 -4.76 10.23
N MET A 126 5.45 -5.89 9.56
CA MET A 126 6.43 -6.75 8.91
C MET A 126 7.13 -6.07 7.72
N ALA A 127 6.56 -5.02 7.15
CA ALA A 127 7.23 -4.19 6.14
C ALA A 127 8.09 -3.10 6.78
N ILE A 128 7.53 -2.34 7.72
CA ILE A 128 8.14 -1.11 8.24
C ILE A 128 9.35 -1.41 9.13
N ILE A 129 9.27 -2.41 10.02
CA ILE A 129 10.36 -2.70 10.97
C ILE A 129 11.65 -3.13 10.27
N PRO A 130 11.64 -4.11 9.32
CA PRO A 130 12.85 -4.48 8.59
C PRO A 130 13.45 -3.33 7.79
N LEU A 131 12.62 -2.49 7.17
CA LEU A 131 13.09 -1.34 6.41
C LEU A 131 13.77 -0.31 7.30
N LEU A 132 13.22 -0.07 8.50
CA LEU A 132 13.83 0.82 9.47
C LEU A 132 15.19 0.28 9.95
N MET A 133 15.28 -1.01 10.27
CA MET A 133 16.52 -1.67 10.67
C MET A 133 17.59 -1.60 9.58
N GLN A 134 17.21 -1.83 8.33
CA GLN A 134 18.11 -1.72 7.19
C GLN A 134 18.64 -0.31 7.00
N ALA A 135 17.77 0.67 7.11
CA ALA A 135 18.16 2.06 6.91
C ALA A 135 19.09 2.58 8.01
N THR A 136 18.85 2.16 9.27
CA THR A 136 19.61 2.63 10.42
C THR A 136 20.90 1.83 10.67
N GLY A 137 20.94 0.56 10.26
CA GLY A 137 22.02 -0.37 10.58
C GLY A 137 23.41 -0.04 10.00
N GLY A 138 23.51 0.94 9.11
CA GLY A 138 24.79 1.37 8.51
C GLY A 138 25.08 2.86 8.66
N LEU A 139 24.32 3.56 9.51
CA LEU A 139 24.45 4.99 9.72
C LEU A 139 25.29 5.31 10.94
N LEU A 140 26.11 6.38 10.84
CA LEU A 140 26.72 6.98 12.00
C LEU A 140 25.65 7.70 12.84
N PRO A 141 25.82 7.81 14.17
CA PRO A 141 24.85 8.51 15.02
C PRO A 141 24.58 9.96 14.55
N THR A 142 25.58 10.60 13.96
CA THR A 142 25.50 11.95 13.39
C THR A 142 24.64 12.04 12.12
N ASP A 143 24.45 10.94 11.41
CA ASP A 143 23.67 10.85 10.17
C ASP A 143 22.15 10.64 10.43
N GLY A 144 21.79 10.27 11.68
CA GLY A 144 20.42 9.93 12.07
C GLY A 144 19.37 10.99 11.70
N PRO A 145 19.56 12.27 12.06
CA PRO A 145 18.61 13.33 11.71
C PRO A 145 18.41 13.50 10.20
N PHE A 146 19.48 13.38 9.41
CA PHE A 146 19.40 13.49 7.94
C PHE A 146 18.68 12.29 7.32
N ALA A 147 18.90 11.10 7.83
CA ALA A 147 18.16 9.91 7.40
C ALA A 147 16.68 10.04 7.72
N ALA A 148 16.31 10.52 8.91
CA ALA A 148 14.93 10.78 9.29
C ALA A 148 14.26 11.82 8.37
N ALA A 149 14.98 12.87 7.95
CA ALA A 149 14.50 13.84 6.98
C ALA A 149 14.17 13.18 5.63
N TRP A 150 15.04 12.29 5.12
CA TRP A 150 14.80 11.53 3.90
C TRP A 150 13.60 10.59 4.02
N PHE A 151 13.46 9.87 5.15
CA PHE A 151 12.30 9.03 5.42
C PHE A 151 10.99 9.81 5.38
N ASN A 152 10.94 10.98 6.01
CA ASN A 152 9.75 11.82 6.03
C ASN A 152 9.44 12.40 4.63
N ALA A 153 10.46 12.78 3.86
CA ALA A 153 10.29 13.26 2.49
C ALA A 153 9.70 12.16 1.59
N VAL A 154 10.26 10.93 1.64
CA VAL A 154 9.76 9.79 0.87
C VAL A 154 8.34 9.42 1.31
N LYS A 155 8.05 9.44 2.61
CA LYS A 155 6.71 9.19 3.15
C LYS A 155 5.69 10.19 2.62
N GLY A 156 5.99 11.48 2.68
CA GLY A 156 5.10 12.53 2.16
C GLY A 156 4.87 12.42 0.66
N PHE A 157 5.95 12.22 -0.10
CA PHE A 157 5.87 12.03 -1.55
C PHE A 157 5.05 10.78 -1.92
N ALA A 158 5.34 9.63 -1.32
CA ALA A 158 4.64 8.38 -1.61
C ALA A 158 3.14 8.47 -1.29
N ALA A 159 2.76 9.10 -0.17
CA ALA A 159 1.37 9.29 0.21
C ALA A 159 0.62 10.16 -0.81
N THR A 160 1.22 11.30 -1.21
CA THR A 160 0.62 12.21 -2.19
C THR A 160 0.54 11.57 -3.57
N ALA A 161 1.61 10.91 -4.01
CA ALA A 161 1.65 10.23 -5.30
C ALA A 161 0.64 9.09 -5.38
N ALA A 162 0.51 8.28 -4.31
CA ALA A 162 -0.49 7.22 -4.24
C ALA A 162 -1.91 7.78 -4.33
N GLY A 163 -2.22 8.83 -3.55
CA GLY A 163 -3.55 9.47 -3.57
C GLY A 163 -3.92 9.98 -4.96
N GLY A 164 -3.01 10.74 -5.58
CA GLY A 164 -3.22 11.30 -6.92
C GLY A 164 -3.33 10.21 -8.00
N ALA A 165 -2.43 9.21 -7.98
CA ALA A 165 -2.44 8.11 -8.94
C ALA A 165 -3.74 7.29 -8.85
N ILE A 166 -4.15 6.92 -7.65
CA ILE A 166 -5.39 6.13 -7.44
C ILE A 166 -6.62 6.93 -7.88
N ALA A 167 -6.70 8.22 -7.54
CA ALA A 167 -7.83 9.06 -7.97
C ALA A 167 -7.93 9.16 -9.50
N LEU A 168 -6.78 9.39 -10.17
CA LEU A 168 -6.72 9.46 -11.63
C LEU A 168 -7.08 8.13 -12.30
N LEU A 169 -6.46 7.04 -11.85
CA LEU A 169 -6.67 5.72 -12.43
C LEU A 169 -8.08 5.19 -12.17
N SER A 170 -8.63 5.45 -10.97
CA SER A 170 -10.02 5.08 -10.63
C SER A 170 -11.01 5.73 -11.58
N ARG A 171 -10.82 7.03 -11.88
CA ARG A 171 -11.63 7.75 -12.84
C ARG A 171 -11.48 7.18 -14.26
N GLN A 172 -10.25 7.06 -14.75
CA GLN A 172 -10.00 6.58 -16.12
C GLN A 172 -10.53 5.16 -16.35
N ARG A 173 -10.30 4.25 -15.39
CA ARG A 173 -10.79 2.87 -15.47
C ARG A 173 -12.30 2.79 -15.29
N GLY A 174 -12.88 3.63 -14.41
CA GLY A 174 -14.32 3.73 -14.23
C GLY A 174 -15.02 4.16 -15.50
N ASP A 175 -14.55 5.22 -16.15
CA ASP A 175 -15.08 5.72 -17.42
C ASP A 175 -14.95 4.68 -18.54
N TYR A 176 -13.80 3.98 -18.62
CA TYR A 176 -13.57 2.92 -19.59
C TYR A 176 -14.55 1.75 -19.43
N HIS A 177 -14.71 1.22 -18.21
CA HIS A 177 -15.63 0.10 -17.96
C HIS A 177 -17.08 0.51 -18.11
N ALA A 178 -17.46 1.71 -17.67
CA ALA A 178 -18.81 2.23 -17.84
C ALA A 178 -19.17 2.38 -19.32
N GLY A 179 -18.25 2.90 -20.14
CA GLY A 179 -18.41 2.99 -21.60
C GLY A 179 -18.56 1.62 -22.25
N THR A 180 -17.68 0.66 -21.92
CA THR A 180 -17.74 -0.70 -22.45
C THR A 180 -19.05 -1.41 -22.11
N ILE A 181 -19.56 -1.20 -20.89
CA ILE A 181 -20.85 -1.74 -20.46
C ILE A 181 -21.99 -1.06 -21.24
N ALA A 182 -21.96 0.26 -21.38
CA ALA A 182 -22.97 1.01 -22.12
C ALA A 182 -23.03 0.60 -23.61
N ASP A 183 -21.88 0.42 -24.25
CA ASP A 183 -21.78 -0.05 -25.64
C ASP A 183 -22.36 -1.46 -25.81
N GLY A 184 -22.11 -2.35 -24.83
CA GLY A 184 -22.67 -3.70 -24.80
C GLY A 184 -24.21 -3.73 -24.71
N PHE A 185 -24.80 -2.72 -24.11
CA PHE A 185 -26.26 -2.56 -24.05
C PHE A 185 -26.88 -1.95 -25.30
N GLY A 186 -26.10 -1.31 -26.18
CA GLY A 186 -26.58 -0.50 -27.29
C GLY A 186 -27.61 -1.17 -28.23
N SER A 187 -27.52 -2.47 -28.45
CA SER A 187 -28.48 -3.23 -29.25
C SER A 187 -29.65 -3.81 -28.43
N ALA A 188 -29.45 -4.06 -27.14
CA ALA A 188 -30.49 -4.52 -26.22
C ALA A 188 -31.32 -3.36 -25.66
N TYR A 189 -30.75 -2.16 -25.66
CA TYR A 189 -31.31 -0.94 -25.11
C TYR A 189 -32.64 -0.51 -25.80
N SER A 190 -32.75 -0.67 -27.12
CA SER A 190 -33.98 -0.37 -27.88
C SER A 190 -35.17 -1.25 -27.49
N ARG A 191 -34.93 -2.34 -26.76
CA ARG A 191 -35.93 -3.30 -26.30
C ARG A 191 -36.25 -3.25 -24.81
N ALA A 192 -35.41 -2.55 -24.01
CA ALA A 192 -35.60 -2.46 -22.57
C ALA A 192 -36.49 -1.27 -22.20
N SER A 193 -37.50 -1.50 -21.37
CA SER A 193 -38.46 -0.50 -20.89
C SER A 193 -37.93 0.43 -19.78
N GLY A 194 -36.59 0.46 -19.56
CA GLY A 194 -35.95 1.31 -18.57
C GLY A 194 -35.55 2.67 -19.11
N SER A 195 -35.46 3.70 -18.25
CA SER A 195 -34.98 5.02 -18.66
C SER A 195 -33.46 4.95 -18.96
N ALA A 196 -33.02 5.71 -19.97
CA ALA A 196 -31.61 5.85 -20.34
C ALA A 196 -30.71 6.19 -19.14
N GLU A 197 -31.24 7.01 -18.27
CA GLU A 197 -30.54 7.48 -17.07
C GLU A 197 -30.30 6.37 -16.05
N GLN A 198 -31.27 5.48 -15.81
CA GLN A 198 -31.11 4.34 -14.89
C GLN A 198 -30.04 3.37 -15.38
N LEU A 199 -29.99 3.09 -16.68
CA LEU A 199 -29.00 2.22 -17.26
C LEU A 199 -27.59 2.85 -17.23
N ALA A 200 -27.48 4.16 -17.47
CA ALA A 200 -26.22 4.89 -17.35
C ALA A 200 -25.70 4.86 -15.89
N GLN A 201 -26.58 5.02 -14.91
CA GLN A 201 -26.21 4.93 -13.49
C GLN A 201 -25.76 3.52 -13.12
N LEU A 202 -26.44 2.48 -13.60
CA LEU A 202 -26.02 1.08 -13.38
C LEU A 202 -24.67 0.79 -14.03
N ALA A 203 -24.45 1.25 -15.27
CA ALA A 203 -23.18 1.09 -15.96
C ALA A 203 -22.04 1.81 -15.21
N ALA A 204 -22.28 3.03 -14.75
CA ALA A 204 -21.30 3.78 -13.96
C ALA A 204 -20.97 3.08 -12.62
N ARG A 205 -22.00 2.56 -11.93
CA ARG A 205 -21.81 1.81 -10.67
C ARG A 205 -20.99 0.54 -10.89
N GLN A 206 -21.32 -0.26 -11.90
CA GLN A 206 -20.56 -1.48 -12.24
C GLN A 206 -19.15 -1.14 -12.76
N GLY A 207 -19.00 -0.08 -13.53
CA GLY A 207 -17.73 0.42 -14.00
C GLY A 207 -16.80 0.78 -12.84
N HIS A 208 -17.33 1.38 -11.79
CA HIS A 208 -16.54 1.71 -10.59
C HIS A 208 -16.10 0.47 -9.79
N VAL A 209 -16.94 -0.57 -9.73
CA VAL A 209 -16.61 -1.85 -9.12
C VAL A 209 -15.43 -2.50 -9.87
N LEU A 210 -15.53 -2.61 -11.19
CA LEU A 210 -14.48 -3.20 -12.03
C LEU A 210 -13.18 -2.37 -11.98
N ALA A 211 -13.28 -1.05 -12.00
CA ALA A 211 -12.12 -0.18 -11.84
C ALA A 211 -11.41 -0.42 -10.50
N SER A 212 -12.16 -0.59 -9.41
CA SER A 212 -11.59 -0.90 -8.10
C SER A 212 -10.87 -2.26 -8.10
N ALA A 213 -11.45 -3.28 -8.76
CA ALA A 213 -10.81 -4.58 -8.93
C ALA A 213 -9.48 -4.49 -9.70
N ASP A 214 -9.48 -3.77 -10.82
CA ASP A 214 -8.27 -3.52 -11.62
C ASP A 214 -7.18 -2.83 -10.81
N LEU A 215 -7.55 -1.84 -10.00
CA LEU A 215 -6.61 -1.12 -9.15
C LEU A 215 -6.02 -2.02 -8.07
N TYR A 216 -6.80 -2.90 -7.45
CA TYR A 216 -6.27 -3.89 -6.50
C TYR A 216 -5.28 -4.84 -7.17
N LEU A 217 -5.56 -5.31 -8.40
CA LEU A 217 -4.63 -6.15 -9.16
C LEU A 217 -3.34 -5.41 -9.52
N LEU A 218 -3.43 -4.14 -9.87
CA LEU A 218 -2.26 -3.29 -10.15
C LEU A 218 -1.39 -3.16 -8.89
N VAL A 219 -1.99 -2.90 -7.75
CA VAL A 219 -1.28 -2.79 -6.46
C VAL A 219 -0.69 -4.15 -6.05
N ALA A 220 -1.39 -5.26 -6.30
CA ALA A 220 -0.85 -6.61 -6.11
C ALA A 220 0.39 -6.86 -6.98
N GLY A 221 0.33 -6.47 -8.25
CA GLY A 221 1.48 -6.54 -9.17
C GLY A 221 2.68 -5.75 -8.67
N LEU A 222 2.46 -4.53 -8.14
CA LEU A 222 3.51 -3.72 -7.53
C LEU A 222 4.11 -4.41 -6.30
N ALA A 223 3.30 -5.03 -5.44
CA ALA A 223 3.77 -5.76 -4.26
C ALA A 223 4.64 -6.97 -4.65
N LEU A 224 4.24 -7.72 -5.68
CA LEU A 224 5.02 -8.85 -6.21
C LEU A 224 6.33 -8.38 -6.84
N LEU A 225 6.33 -7.28 -7.58
CA LEU A 225 7.53 -6.69 -8.17
C LEU A 225 8.51 -6.26 -7.07
N LEU A 226 8.04 -5.61 -6.02
CA LEU A 226 8.88 -5.26 -4.88
C LEU A 226 9.40 -6.49 -4.15
N THR A 227 8.60 -7.56 -4.04
CA THR A 227 9.07 -8.83 -3.45
C THR A 227 10.24 -9.40 -4.26
N ALA A 228 10.12 -9.44 -5.58
CA ALA A 228 11.21 -9.89 -6.45
C ALA A 228 12.47 -9.02 -6.29
N LEU A 229 12.30 -7.70 -6.19
CA LEU A 229 13.40 -6.76 -5.98
C LEU A 229 14.13 -7.02 -4.64
N ILE A 230 13.40 -7.34 -3.57
CA ILE A 230 13.97 -7.65 -2.26
C ILE A 230 14.75 -8.97 -2.27
N LEU A 231 14.25 -9.98 -2.97
CA LEU A 231 14.93 -11.28 -3.08
C LEU A 231 16.29 -11.18 -3.80
N VAL A 232 16.42 -10.24 -4.74
CA VAL A 232 17.67 -9.95 -5.47
C VAL A 232 18.64 -9.10 -4.62
N MET A 233 18.21 -8.58 -3.49
CA MET A 233 19.03 -7.72 -2.63
C MET A 233 20.25 -8.47 -2.04
N PRO A 234 21.48 -8.01 -2.28
CA PRO A 234 22.68 -8.77 -1.90
C PRO A 234 23.02 -8.71 -0.42
N THR A 235 22.56 -7.70 0.30
CA THR A 235 22.90 -7.46 1.71
C THR A 235 21.89 -8.10 2.65
N ARG A 236 22.36 -9.02 3.48
CA ARG A 236 21.55 -9.60 4.57
C ARG A 236 21.33 -8.57 5.67
N ILE A 237 20.15 -8.56 6.25
CA ILE A 237 19.76 -7.61 7.30
C ILE A 237 19.62 -8.39 8.60
N TYR A 238 20.60 -8.24 9.47
CA TYR A 238 20.56 -8.79 10.81
C TYR A 238 20.56 -7.66 11.84
N PRO A 239 20.02 -7.89 13.04
CA PRO A 239 20.12 -6.93 14.12
C PRO A 239 21.60 -6.63 14.43
N PRO A 240 21.95 -5.39 14.81
CA PRO A 240 23.31 -5.06 15.21
C PRO A 240 23.71 -5.98 16.37
N ARG A 241 24.87 -6.63 16.24
CA ARG A 241 25.42 -7.42 17.34
C ARG A 241 25.70 -6.45 18.49
N SER A 242 25.11 -6.71 19.66
CA SER A 242 25.53 -6.03 20.87
C SER A 242 27.03 -6.30 21.03
N VAL A 243 27.87 -5.27 20.93
CA VAL A 243 29.23 -5.36 21.37
C VAL A 243 29.12 -5.65 22.86
N ALA A 244 29.43 -6.88 23.25
CA ALA A 244 29.52 -7.25 24.65
C ALA A 244 30.54 -6.29 25.29
N ALA A 245 30.04 -5.44 26.20
CA ALA A 245 30.83 -4.54 27.00
C ALA A 245 31.63 -5.36 28.04
#